data_a5e0cfd75db4b3d120088f6a59a7ee07
#
_entry.id   a5e0cfd75db4b3d120088f6a59a7ee07
#
_cell.length_a   1.000
_cell.length_b   1.000
_cell.length_c   1.000
_cell.angle_alpha   90.00
_cell.angle_beta   90.00
_cell.angle_gamma   90.00
#
_symmetry.space_group_name_H-M   'P 1'
#
loop_
_entity.id
_entity.type
_entity.pdbx_description
1 polymer ?
#
loop_
_entity_poly.entity_id
_entity_poly.type
_entity_poly.pdbx_seq_one_letter_code
_entity_poly.pdbx_strand_id
1 'polypeptide(L)'
;MHRIFIVEDDAAIAAALQKHLTTWGFDVRCAEDFRNVLAECTAFDPQLVLLDITLPFYNGYHWCQELRRVSNVPVVFISSASDNMNIVMAMNMGGDDFIAKPFDLNVLLAKIQAILRRTYDFAAPAPTLEHRGAVLNTADASLMYQGQRIELTKNDYRILQTLLERKASVVSRETLMEKLWETDSFVDENTLTVNIARLRRKLEAAGLSDYITTKKGLGYLIE
;
A
#
# COMPACT_ATOMS: atom_id res chain seq x y z
N MET A 1 0.91 -13.34 -9.24
CA MET A 1 2.24 -13.74 -8.73
C MET A 1 3.21 -12.66 -9.17
N HIS A 2 3.88 -11.95 -8.23
CA HIS A 2 4.82 -10.89 -8.59
C HIS A 2 6.18 -11.48 -8.96
N ARG A 3 6.82 -10.86 -9.96
CA ARG A 3 8.16 -11.21 -10.42
C ARG A 3 9.19 -10.28 -9.77
N ILE A 4 10.26 -10.86 -9.21
CA ILE A 4 11.35 -10.13 -8.56
C ILE A 4 12.65 -10.45 -9.29
N PHE A 5 13.36 -9.41 -9.73
CA PHE A 5 14.67 -9.54 -10.35
C PHE A 5 15.77 -9.19 -9.35
N ILE A 6 16.75 -10.05 -9.19
CA ILE A 6 17.86 -9.90 -8.24
C ILE A 6 19.14 -9.64 -9.03
N VAL A 7 19.83 -8.56 -8.72
CA VAL A 7 21.15 -8.20 -9.26
C VAL A 7 22.14 -8.17 -8.10
N GLU A 8 22.79 -9.31 -7.87
CA GLU A 8 23.70 -9.58 -6.74
C GLU A 8 24.79 -10.51 -7.27
N ASP A 9 26.05 -10.14 -7.13
CA ASP A 9 27.20 -10.90 -7.62
C ASP A 9 27.70 -11.97 -6.63
N ASP A 10 27.38 -11.83 -5.33
CA ASP A 10 27.60 -12.90 -4.37
C ASP A 10 26.58 -14.02 -4.58
N ALA A 11 27.05 -15.14 -5.13
CA ALA A 11 26.22 -16.29 -5.43
C ALA A 11 25.50 -16.88 -4.19
N ALA A 12 26.11 -16.78 -3.00
CA ALA A 12 25.51 -17.30 -1.78
C ALA A 12 24.33 -16.41 -1.33
N ILE A 13 24.49 -15.10 -1.40
CA ILE A 13 23.42 -14.12 -1.10
C ILE A 13 22.31 -14.24 -2.12
N ALA A 14 22.63 -14.26 -3.42
CA ALA A 14 21.65 -14.41 -4.50
C ALA A 14 20.81 -15.69 -4.35
N ALA A 15 21.45 -16.82 -4.09
CA ALA A 15 20.76 -18.10 -3.87
C ALA A 15 19.88 -18.10 -2.61
N ALA A 16 20.35 -17.49 -1.51
CA ALA A 16 19.56 -17.37 -0.28
C ALA A 16 18.31 -16.51 -0.49
N LEU A 17 18.46 -15.37 -1.16
CA LEU A 17 17.37 -14.48 -1.54
C LEU A 17 16.35 -15.17 -2.45
N GLN A 18 16.84 -15.80 -3.52
CA GLN A 18 16.00 -16.51 -4.48
C GLN A 18 15.18 -17.60 -3.78
N LYS A 19 15.85 -18.46 -3.01
CA LYS A 19 15.18 -19.53 -2.26
C LYS A 19 14.12 -19.01 -1.30
N HIS A 20 14.46 -17.99 -0.51
CA HIS A 20 13.53 -17.43 0.46
C HIS A 20 12.30 -16.81 -0.22
N LEU A 21 12.51 -15.94 -1.21
CA LEU A 21 11.41 -15.26 -1.90
C LEU A 21 10.53 -16.23 -2.71
N THR A 22 11.12 -17.25 -3.35
CA THR A 22 10.34 -18.30 -4.03
C THR A 22 9.46 -19.07 -3.06
N THR A 23 9.92 -19.36 -1.84
CA THR A 23 9.12 -20.02 -0.80
C THR A 23 7.88 -19.19 -0.42
N TRP A 24 7.96 -17.86 -0.56
CA TRP A 24 6.85 -16.94 -0.31
C TRP A 24 5.98 -16.66 -1.56
N GLY A 25 6.16 -17.43 -2.62
CA GLY A 25 5.29 -17.40 -3.81
C GLY A 25 5.64 -16.32 -4.83
N PHE A 26 6.85 -15.77 -4.80
CA PHE A 26 7.35 -14.88 -5.85
C PHE A 26 7.98 -15.69 -6.99
N ASP A 27 7.88 -15.19 -8.22
CA ASP A 27 8.68 -15.65 -9.34
C ASP A 27 10.00 -14.86 -9.34
N VAL A 28 11.13 -15.54 -9.15
CA VAL A 28 12.41 -14.88 -8.88
C VAL A 28 13.45 -15.29 -9.89
N ARG A 29 14.08 -14.30 -10.51
CA ARG A 29 15.25 -14.50 -11.38
C ARG A 29 16.44 -13.68 -10.89
N CYS A 30 17.62 -14.27 -10.91
CA CYS A 30 18.89 -13.58 -10.69
C CYS A 30 19.52 -13.19 -12.03
N ALA A 31 20.23 -12.04 -12.05
CA ALA A 31 21.01 -11.61 -13.19
C ALA A 31 22.16 -12.60 -13.44
N GLU A 32 22.39 -12.94 -14.69
CA GLU A 32 23.46 -13.83 -15.14
C GLU A 32 24.60 -13.05 -15.81
N ASP A 33 24.28 -11.99 -16.56
CA ASP A 33 25.27 -11.12 -17.22
C ASP A 33 25.26 -9.71 -16.65
N PHE A 34 26.21 -9.41 -15.78
CA PHE A 34 26.39 -8.08 -15.17
C PHE A 34 26.85 -6.99 -16.14
N ARG A 35 27.08 -7.31 -17.42
CA ARG A 35 27.30 -6.32 -18.49
C ARG A 35 26.01 -5.92 -19.18
N ASN A 36 24.94 -6.70 -18.98
CA ASN A 36 23.69 -6.54 -19.74
C ASN A 36 22.42 -6.64 -18.86
N VAL A 37 22.54 -6.20 -17.60
CA VAL A 37 21.48 -6.26 -16.60
C VAL A 37 20.16 -5.66 -17.09
N LEU A 38 20.24 -4.53 -17.83
CA LEU A 38 19.03 -3.87 -18.34
C LEU A 38 18.23 -4.77 -19.31
N ALA A 39 18.90 -5.48 -20.22
CA ALA A 39 18.23 -6.35 -21.18
C ALA A 39 17.59 -7.57 -20.49
N GLU A 40 18.28 -8.19 -19.53
CA GLU A 40 17.72 -9.30 -18.75
C GLU A 40 16.51 -8.85 -17.92
N CYS A 41 16.62 -7.70 -17.27
CA CYS A 41 15.54 -7.12 -16.48
C CYS A 41 14.32 -6.81 -17.38
N THR A 42 14.54 -6.17 -18.52
CA THR A 42 13.46 -5.83 -19.46
C THR A 42 12.79 -7.09 -20.01
N ALA A 43 13.55 -8.13 -20.36
CA ALA A 43 13.02 -9.41 -20.87
C ALA A 43 12.21 -10.17 -19.79
N PHE A 44 12.58 -10.06 -18.54
CA PHE A 44 11.86 -10.69 -17.42
C PHE A 44 10.63 -9.88 -16.99
N ASP A 45 10.62 -8.57 -17.21
CA ASP A 45 9.56 -7.61 -16.85
C ASP A 45 9.13 -7.76 -15.38
N PRO A 46 10.03 -7.50 -14.41
CA PRO A 46 9.75 -7.68 -12.99
C PRO A 46 8.86 -6.57 -12.42
N GLN A 47 8.22 -6.85 -11.29
CA GLN A 47 7.50 -5.89 -10.48
C GLN A 47 8.34 -5.28 -9.36
N LEU A 48 9.56 -5.79 -9.14
CA LEU A 48 10.53 -5.23 -8.20
C LEU A 48 11.94 -5.71 -8.55
N VAL A 49 12.92 -4.83 -8.41
CA VAL A 49 14.33 -5.14 -8.57
C VAL A 49 15.03 -5.01 -7.22
N LEU A 50 15.76 -6.05 -6.81
CA LEU A 50 16.75 -6.00 -5.74
C LEU A 50 18.12 -5.78 -6.38
N LEU A 51 18.82 -4.73 -5.99
CA LEU A 51 20.01 -4.27 -6.69
C LEU A 51 21.16 -4.01 -5.72
N ASP A 52 22.23 -4.81 -5.81
CA ASP A 52 23.46 -4.47 -5.09
C ASP A 52 24.12 -3.23 -5.70
N ILE A 53 24.70 -2.41 -4.83
CA ILE A 53 25.51 -1.25 -5.25
C ILE A 53 26.87 -1.72 -5.79
N THR A 54 27.49 -2.71 -5.15
CA THR A 54 28.82 -3.18 -5.48
C THR A 54 28.74 -4.34 -6.46
N LEU A 55 28.77 -4.05 -7.73
CA LEU A 55 28.67 -5.03 -8.81
C LEU A 55 29.91 -4.98 -9.72
N PRO A 56 30.24 -6.08 -10.42
CA PRO A 56 31.30 -6.08 -11.43
C PRO A 56 30.88 -5.23 -12.63
N PHE A 57 31.86 -4.62 -13.31
CA PHE A 57 31.75 -3.74 -14.49
C PHE A 57 31.08 -2.40 -14.22
N TYR A 58 29.78 -2.36 -13.88
CA TYR A 58 29.02 -1.16 -13.58
C TYR A 58 28.35 -1.32 -12.22
N ASN A 59 28.42 -0.30 -11.38
CA ASN A 59 27.79 -0.33 -10.05
C ASN A 59 26.25 -0.24 -10.13
N GLY A 60 25.60 -0.55 -9.01
CA GLY A 60 24.13 -0.53 -8.95
C GLY A 60 23.51 0.84 -9.24
N TYR A 61 24.20 1.94 -8.94
CA TYR A 61 23.70 3.28 -9.27
C TYR A 61 23.58 3.49 -10.77
N HIS A 62 24.56 3.02 -11.54
CA HIS A 62 24.49 3.05 -13.01
C HIS A 62 23.27 2.27 -13.51
N TRP A 63 23.07 1.04 -13.04
CA TRP A 63 21.95 0.23 -13.46
C TRP A 63 20.60 0.82 -13.04
N CYS A 64 20.50 1.43 -11.86
CA CYS A 64 19.30 2.12 -11.46
C CYS A 64 18.95 3.26 -12.40
N GLN A 65 19.94 4.07 -12.81
CA GLN A 65 19.72 5.17 -13.77
C GLN A 65 19.29 4.65 -15.15
N GLU A 66 19.92 3.58 -15.64
CA GLU A 66 19.52 2.98 -16.92
C GLU A 66 18.09 2.41 -16.86
N LEU A 67 17.74 1.74 -15.77
CA LEU A 67 16.36 1.26 -15.53
C LEU A 67 15.36 2.42 -15.53
N ARG A 68 15.66 3.54 -14.86
CA ARG A 68 14.76 4.71 -14.78
C ARG A 68 14.51 5.39 -16.13
N ARG A 69 15.36 5.19 -17.12
CA ARG A 69 15.11 5.70 -18.50
C ARG A 69 14.00 4.96 -19.22
N VAL A 70 13.73 3.72 -18.84
CA VAL A 70 12.80 2.83 -19.56
C VAL A 70 11.68 2.28 -18.68
N SER A 71 11.78 2.37 -17.33
CA SER A 71 10.84 1.75 -16.41
C SER A 71 10.74 2.51 -15.09
N ASN A 72 9.53 2.48 -14.50
CA ASN A 72 9.27 2.94 -13.13
C ASN A 72 9.19 1.76 -12.14
N VAL A 73 9.74 0.60 -12.49
CA VAL A 73 9.77 -0.56 -11.60
C VAL A 73 10.45 -0.20 -10.27
N PRO A 74 9.88 -0.54 -9.11
CA PRO A 74 10.53 -0.29 -7.83
C PRO A 74 11.90 -0.95 -7.74
N VAL A 75 12.89 -0.17 -7.27
CA VAL A 75 14.28 -0.61 -7.07
C VAL A 75 14.62 -0.49 -5.59
N VAL A 76 14.96 -1.61 -4.96
CA VAL A 76 15.45 -1.68 -3.59
C VAL A 76 16.95 -1.97 -3.62
N PHE A 77 17.74 -1.03 -3.14
CA PHE A 77 19.17 -1.25 -3.02
C PHE A 77 19.51 -2.17 -1.85
N ILE A 78 20.44 -3.06 -2.07
CA ILE A 78 21.07 -3.91 -1.05
C ILE A 78 22.56 -3.59 -1.02
N SER A 79 23.15 -3.26 0.12
CA SER A 79 24.57 -2.95 0.15
C SER A 79 25.22 -3.10 1.51
N SER A 80 26.52 -3.44 1.49
CA SER A 80 27.40 -3.37 2.67
C SER A 80 27.81 -1.93 3.01
N ALA A 81 27.70 -1.00 2.04
CA ALA A 81 27.99 0.41 2.24
C ALA A 81 26.78 1.12 2.86
N SER A 82 26.66 1.03 4.18
CA SER A 82 25.49 1.52 4.96
C SER A 82 25.72 2.91 5.57
N ASP A 83 26.73 3.66 5.13
CA ASP A 83 26.89 5.04 5.56
C ASP A 83 25.77 5.95 4.98
N ASN A 84 25.48 7.03 5.68
CA ASN A 84 24.41 7.96 5.31
C ASN A 84 24.55 8.51 3.89
N MET A 85 25.80 8.65 3.39
CA MET A 85 26.09 9.19 2.07
C MET A 85 25.62 8.23 0.96
N ASN A 86 25.88 6.94 1.13
CA ASN A 86 25.45 5.90 0.18
C ASN A 86 23.94 5.74 0.15
N ILE A 87 23.28 5.83 1.31
CA ILE A 87 21.81 5.80 1.40
C ILE A 87 21.19 7.00 0.65
N VAL A 88 21.68 8.21 0.92
CA VAL A 88 21.20 9.42 0.23
C VAL A 88 21.45 9.33 -1.27
N MET A 89 22.61 8.83 -1.68
CA MET A 89 22.94 8.66 -3.09
C MET A 89 22.01 7.64 -3.77
N ALA A 90 21.72 6.50 -3.14
CA ALA A 90 20.80 5.50 -3.64
C ALA A 90 19.41 6.09 -3.91
N MET A 91 18.88 6.88 -2.99
CA MET A 91 17.59 7.55 -3.14
C MET A 91 17.62 8.59 -4.27
N ASN A 92 18.67 9.41 -4.35
CA ASN A 92 18.84 10.41 -5.41
C ASN A 92 19.00 9.79 -6.81
N MET A 93 19.52 8.57 -6.90
CA MET A 93 19.64 7.83 -8.17
C MET A 93 18.32 7.15 -8.59
N GLY A 94 17.25 7.31 -7.82
CA GLY A 94 15.92 6.80 -8.13
C GLY A 94 15.57 5.48 -7.44
N GLY A 95 16.29 5.10 -6.38
CA GLY A 95 15.91 3.98 -5.52
C GLY A 95 14.65 4.28 -4.70
N ASP A 96 13.85 3.26 -4.45
CA ASP A 96 12.61 3.36 -3.66
C ASP A 96 12.82 2.98 -2.20
N ASP A 97 13.84 2.16 -1.90
CA ASP A 97 14.25 1.79 -0.54
C ASP A 97 15.70 1.29 -0.53
N PHE A 98 16.23 1.12 0.69
CA PHE A 98 17.60 0.66 0.93
C PHE A 98 17.62 -0.37 2.06
N ILE A 99 18.45 -1.41 1.91
CA ILE A 99 18.66 -2.45 2.92
C ILE A 99 20.15 -2.67 3.10
N ALA A 100 20.65 -2.41 4.33
CA ALA A 100 22.04 -2.63 4.67
C ALA A 100 22.34 -4.13 4.90
N LYS A 101 23.46 -4.63 4.36
CA LYS A 101 24.03 -5.94 4.68
C LYS A 101 24.83 -5.86 5.99
N PRO A 102 24.73 -6.83 6.93
CA PRO A 102 23.87 -8.01 6.87
C PRO A 102 22.41 -7.68 7.24
N PHE A 103 21.44 -8.34 6.59
CA PHE A 103 20.02 -8.14 6.83
C PHE A 103 19.29 -9.43 7.19
N ASP A 104 18.18 -9.29 7.91
CA ASP A 104 17.23 -10.38 8.14
C ASP A 104 16.31 -10.57 6.93
N LEU A 105 16.16 -11.81 6.45
CA LEU A 105 15.35 -12.14 5.28
C LEU A 105 13.86 -11.83 5.46
N ASN A 106 13.35 -11.89 6.70
CA ASN A 106 11.94 -11.55 6.97
C ASN A 106 11.73 -10.03 6.96
N VAL A 107 12.73 -9.25 7.41
CA VAL A 107 12.70 -7.78 7.29
C VAL A 107 12.73 -7.36 5.84
N LEU A 108 13.60 -7.97 5.03
CA LEU A 108 13.64 -7.75 3.58
C LEU A 108 12.30 -8.09 2.93
N LEU A 109 11.74 -9.24 3.23
CA LEU A 109 10.43 -9.67 2.74
C LEU A 109 9.32 -8.67 3.08
N ALA A 110 9.26 -8.21 4.33
CA ALA A 110 8.26 -7.23 4.77
C ALA A 110 8.36 -5.91 3.99
N LYS A 111 9.58 -5.43 3.72
CA LYS A 111 9.82 -4.25 2.88
C LYS A 111 9.37 -4.46 1.43
N ILE A 112 9.73 -5.60 0.82
CA ILE A 112 9.30 -5.97 -0.54
C ILE A 112 7.77 -5.96 -0.63
N GLN A 113 7.08 -6.65 0.29
CA GLN A 113 5.62 -6.71 0.32
C GLN A 113 5.00 -5.32 0.47
N ALA A 114 5.57 -4.46 1.32
CA ALA A 114 5.09 -3.09 1.51
C ALA A 114 5.24 -2.24 0.24
N ILE A 115 6.35 -2.40 -0.49
CA ILE A 115 6.60 -1.69 -1.74
C ILE A 115 5.64 -2.19 -2.84
N LEU A 116 5.55 -3.50 -3.04
CA LEU A 116 4.66 -4.08 -4.05
C LEU A 116 3.21 -3.68 -3.81
N ARG A 117 2.75 -3.74 -2.57
CA ARG A 117 1.40 -3.28 -2.19
C ARG A 117 1.19 -1.80 -2.54
N ARG A 118 2.14 -0.92 -2.19
CA ARG A 118 2.03 0.51 -2.52
C ARG A 118 2.03 0.78 -4.01
N THR A 119 2.81 0.03 -4.77
CA THR A 119 3.00 0.28 -6.21
C THR A 119 1.91 -0.36 -7.05
N TYR A 120 1.47 -1.57 -6.71
CA TYR A 120 0.60 -2.37 -7.58
C TYR A 120 -0.77 -2.66 -6.98
N ASP A 121 -0.89 -2.87 -5.68
CA ASP A 121 -2.18 -3.17 -5.05
C ASP A 121 -2.97 -1.88 -4.79
N PHE A 122 -2.27 -0.73 -4.64
CA PHE A 122 -2.90 0.58 -4.66
C PHE A 122 -3.08 1.17 -6.08
N ALA A 123 -2.45 0.58 -7.11
CA ALA A 123 -2.75 0.84 -8.52
C ALA A 123 -3.90 -0.02 -9.07
N ALA A 124 -4.31 -1.10 -8.40
CA ALA A 124 -5.68 -1.58 -8.50
C ALA A 124 -6.61 -0.42 -8.09
N PRO A 125 -7.76 -0.20 -8.74
CA PRO A 125 -8.68 0.84 -8.30
C PRO A 125 -8.85 0.66 -6.79
N ALA A 126 -8.43 1.69 -6.03
CA ALA A 126 -8.46 1.63 -4.58
C ALA A 126 -9.82 1.05 -4.20
N PRO A 127 -9.90 0.05 -3.29
CA PRO A 127 -11.18 -0.54 -2.97
C PRO A 127 -12.10 0.61 -2.53
N THR A 128 -12.91 1.04 -3.47
CA THR A 128 -13.83 2.15 -3.29
C THR A 128 -15.21 1.59 -3.03
N LEU A 129 -15.86 2.15 -2.03
CA LEU A 129 -17.27 1.90 -1.78
C LEU A 129 -18.04 3.09 -2.35
N GLU A 130 -18.84 2.83 -3.40
CA GLU A 130 -19.59 3.88 -4.07
C GLU A 130 -21.09 3.75 -3.79
N HIS A 131 -21.72 4.89 -3.51
CA HIS A 131 -23.16 4.98 -3.37
C HIS A 131 -23.64 6.42 -3.60
N ARG A 132 -24.69 6.59 -4.41
CA ARG A 132 -25.30 7.90 -4.75
C ARG A 132 -24.26 8.96 -5.21
N GLY A 133 -23.21 8.53 -5.93
CA GLY A 133 -22.14 9.40 -6.42
C GLY A 133 -21.09 9.81 -5.37
N ALA A 134 -21.23 9.35 -4.12
CA ALA A 134 -20.18 9.47 -3.12
C ALA A 134 -19.25 8.26 -3.19
N VAL A 135 -17.95 8.49 -3.24
CA VAL A 135 -16.90 7.48 -3.39
C VAL A 135 -16.00 7.51 -2.14
N LEU A 136 -16.15 6.50 -1.29
CA LEU A 136 -15.25 6.28 -0.14
C LEU A 136 -14.07 5.45 -0.58
N ASN A 137 -12.87 6.04 -0.57
CA ASN A 137 -11.62 5.34 -0.79
C ASN A 137 -11.15 4.72 0.53
N THR A 138 -11.09 3.37 0.59
CA THR A 138 -10.72 2.67 1.82
C THR A 138 -9.22 2.58 2.05
N ALA A 139 -8.39 2.93 1.04
CA ALA A 139 -6.94 2.93 1.18
C ALA A 139 -6.42 4.16 1.94
N ASP A 140 -6.99 5.35 1.68
CA ASP A 140 -6.59 6.62 2.31
C ASP A 140 -7.66 7.24 3.21
N ALA A 141 -8.77 6.53 3.45
CA ALA A 141 -9.90 6.97 4.25
C ALA A 141 -10.53 8.29 3.79
N SER A 142 -10.47 8.60 2.48
CA SER A 142 -11.05 9.83 1.92
C SER A 142 -12.44 9.59 1.34
N LEU A 143 -13.31 10.59 1.45
CA LEU A 143 -14.63 10.61 0.81
C LEU A 143 -14.64 11.70 -0.25
N MET A 144 -15.01 11.33 -1.48
CA MET A 144 -15.19 12.24 -2.59
C MET A 144 -16.65 12.31 -2.99
N TYR A 145 -17.18 13.50 -3.23
CA TYR A 145 -18.52 13.73 -3.78
C TYR A 145 -18.51 14.94 -4.71
N GLN A 146 -19.00 14.77 -5.94
CA GLN A 146 -19.00 15.83 -6.97
C GLN A 146 -17.66 16.56 -7.15
N GLY A 147 -16.55 15.82 -7.08
CA GLY A 147 -15.19 16.36 -7.22
C GLY A 147 -14.65 17.06 -5.96
N GLN A 148 -15.43 17.15 -4.88
CA GLN A 148 -15.00 17.73 -3.60
C GLN A 148 -14.61 16.63 -2.61
N ARG A 149 -13.52 16.87 -1.89
CA ARG A 149 -13.09 16.01 -0.79
C ARG A 149 -13.81 16.40 0.50
N ILE A 150 -14.45 15.45 1.15
CA ILE A 150 -15.09 15.60 2.45
C ILE A 150 -14.16 15.03 3.51
N GLU A 151 -13.72 15.89 4.43
CA GLU A 151 -12.85 15.50 5.53
C GLU A 151 -13.59 14.62 6.54
N LEU A 152 -13.09 13.40 6.75
CA LEU A 152 -13.62 12.44 7.71
C LEU A 152 -12.71 12.33 8.93
N THR A 153 -13.31 12.27 10.11
CA THR A 153 -12.59 11.77 11.29
C THR A 153 -12.49 10.24 11.20
N LYS A 154 -11.63 9.63 12.01
CA LYS A 154 -11.49 8.17 12.10
C LYS A 154 -12.84 7.47 12.35
N ASN A 155 -13.65 8.01 13.23
CA ASN A 155 -14.97 7.47 13.53
C ASN A 155 -15.97 7.69 12.39
N ASP A 156 -15.94 8.84 11.71
CA ASP A 156 -16.76 9.09 10.52
C ASP A 156 -16.48 8.06 9.42
N TYR A 157 -15.19 7.81 9.17
CA TYR A 157 -14.76 6.82 8.20
C TYR A 157 -15.26 5.40 8.54
N ARG A 158 -15.05 4.95 9.78
CA ARG A 158 -15.48 3.61 10.24
C ARG A 158 -16.98 3.40 10.14
N ILE A 159 -17.77 4.39 10.54
CA ILE A 159 -19.22 4.36 10.39
C ILE A 159 -19.62 4.24 8.92
N LEU A 160 -19.08 5.13 8.06
CA LEU A 160 -19.39 5.12 6.62
C LEU A 160 -18.96 3.81 5.96
N GLN A 161 -17.77 3.33 6.22
CA GLN A 161 -17.27 2.06 5.68
C GLN A 161 -18.22 0.92 6.05
N THR A 162 -18.58 0.77 7.33
CA THR A 162 -19.44 -0.31 7.80
C THR A 162 -20.85 -0.24 7.17
N LEU A 163 -21.40 0.96 7.01
CA LEU A 163 -22.70 1.14 6.39
C LEU A 163 -22.67 0.88 4.87
N LEU A 164 -21.61 1.32 4.18
CA LEU A 164 -21.43 1.11 2.74
C LEU A 164 -21.15 -0.35 2.37
N GLU A 165 -20.38 -1.06 3.18
CA GLU A 165 -20.14 -2.51 3.01
C GLU A 165 -21.45 -3.32 3.11
N ARG A 166 -22.44 -2.79 3.84
CA ARG A 166 -23.76 -3.40 4.07
C ARG A 166 -24.91 -2.52 3.51
N LYS A 167 -24.63 -1.83 2.40
CA LYS A 167 -25.66 -0.97 1.77
C LYS A 167 -26.98 -1.72 1.55
N ALA A 168 -28.08 -1.00 1.66
CA ALA A 168 -29.45 -1.51 1.62
C ALA A 168 -29.82 -2.50 2.75
N SER A 169 -28.96 -2.68 3.75
CA SER A 169 -29.23 -3.51 4.93
C SER A 169 -29.09 -2.68 6.20
N VAL A 170 -29.93 -2.97 7.19
CA VAL A 170 -29.83 -2.29 8.49
C VAL A 170 -28.61 -2.81 9.25
N VAL A 171 -27.73 -1.91 9.67
CA VAL A 171 -26.62 -2.21 10.55
C VAL A 171 -27.01 -1.85 11.98
N SER A 172 -26.93 -2.81 12.90
CA SER A 172 -27.33 -2.60 14.28
C SER A 172 -26.39 -1.62 15.01
N ARG A 173 -26.88 -1.03 16.09
CA ARG A 173 -26.10 -0.11 16.92
C ARG A 173 -24.90 -0.82 17.54
N GLU A 174 -25.09 -2.05 18.01
CA GLU A 174 -24.05 -2.91 18.59
C GLU A 174 -22.91 -3.14 17.57
N THR A 175 -23.26 -3.51 16.34
CA THR A 175 -22.25 -3.72 15.27
C THR A 175 -21.44 -2.45 15.01
N LEU A 176 -22.07 -1.28 14.96
CA LEU A 176 -21.35 -0.02 14.79
C LEU A 176 -20.46 0.32 15.98
N MET A 177 -20.94 0.09 17.20
CA MET A 177 -20.14 0.30 18.41
C MET A 177 -18.93 -0.65 18.45
N GLU A 178 -19.09 -1.94 18.14
CA GLU A 178 -17.98 -2.90 18.05
C GLU A 178 -16.90 -2.44 17.07
N LYS A 179 -17.31 -1.98 15.89
CA LYS A 179 -16.38 -1.45 14.88
C LYS A 179 -15.65 -0.17 15.32
N LEU A 180 -16.25 0.63 16.18
CA LEU A 180 -15.61 1.80 16.77
C LEU A 180 -14.67 1.41 17.92
N TRP A 181 -14.99 0.38 18.70
CA TRP A 181 -14.15 -0.10 19.82
C TRP A 181 -12.81 -0.73 19.36
N GLU A 182 -12.75 -1.32 18.19
CA GLU A 182 -11.50 -1.85 17.63
C GLU A 182 -10.37 -0.79 17.58
N THR A 183 -10.70 0.48 17.80
CA THR A 183 -9.76 1.59 17.59
C THR A 183 -9.63 2.59 18.73
N ASP A 184 -10.58 2.65 19.68
CA ASP A 184 -10.58 3.59 20.81
C ASP A 184 -11.30 3.03 22.03
N SER A 185 -10.98 3.56 23.21
CA SER A 185 -11.62 3.20 24.46
C SER A 185 -13.11 3.56 24.47
N PHE A 186 -13.94 2.61 24.88
CA PHE A 186 -15.34 2.64 25.24
C PHE A 186 -16.23 3.68 24.52
N VAL A 187 -16.91 3.25 23.47
CA VAL A 187 -17.97 4.02 22.79
C VAL A 187 -19.33 3.54 23.28
N ASP A 188 -20.06 4.40 23.99
CA ASP A 188 -21.43 4.15 24.41
C ASP A 188 -22.45 4.54 23.32
N GLU A 189 -23.74 4.23 23.54
CA GLU A 189 -24.82 4.56 22.61
C GLU A 189 -24.98 6.06 22.37
N ASN A 190 -24.69 6.90 23.36
CA ASN A 190 -24.78 8.36 23.23
C ASN A 190 -23.67 8.86 22.32
N THR A 191 -22.47 8.34 22.49
CA THR A 191 -21.29 8.67 21.64
C THR A 191 -21.56 8.26 20.18
N LEU A 192 -22.13 7.09 19.92
CA LEU A 192 -22.53 6.69 18.56
C LEU A 192 -23.57 7.66 17.98
N THR A 193 -24.60 8.02 18.75
CA THR A 193 -25.64 8.93 18.31
C THR A 193 -25.09 10.31 17.93
N VAL A 194 -24.16 10.84 18.73
CA VAL A 194 -23.49 12.12 18.46
C VAL A 194 -22.62 12.04 17.20
N ASN A 195 -21.86 10.95 17.03
CA ASN A 195 -21.02 10.74 15.84
C ASN A 195 -21.89 10.66 14.57
N ILE A 196 -22.99 9.92 14.59
CA ILE A 196 -23.95 9.83 13.45
C ILE A 196 -24.53 11.21 13.13
N ALA A 197 -24.99 11.97 14.14
CA ALA A 197 -25.55 13.30 13.93
C ALA A 197 -24.53 14.27 13.33
N ARG A 198 -23.29 14.24 13.80
CA ARG A 198 -22.19 15.06 13.25
C ARG A 198 -21.84 14.66 11.81
N LEU A 199 -21.76 13.36 11.54
CA LEU A 199 -21.49 12.85 10.21
C LEU A 199 -22.59 13.24 9.21
N ARG A 200 -23.86 13.12 9.59
CA ARG A 200 -25.01 13.58 8.75
C ARG A 200 -24.87 15.06 8.37
N ARG A 201 -24.63 15.97 9.34
CA ARG A 201 -24.43 17.39 9.05
C ARG A 201 -23.29 17.63 8.06
N LYS A 202 -22.20 16.88 8.18
CA LYS A 202 -21.05 16.96 7.30
C LYS A 202 -21.40 16.53 5.87
N LEU A 203 -22.16 15.43 5.71
CA LEU A 203 -22.62 14.94 4.42
C LEU A 203 -23.65 15.88 3.79
N GLU A 204 -24.62 16.40 4.58
CA GLU A 204 -25.62 17.39 4.14
C GLU A 204 -24.96 18.68 3.64
N ALA A 205 -23.95 19.18 4.36
CA ALA A 205 -23.20 20.37 3.95
C ALA A 205 -22.46 20.18 2.60
N ALA A 206 -22.14 18.94 2.24
CA ALA A 206 -21.56 18.59 0.94
C ALA A 206 -22.60 18.27 -0.14
N GLY A 207 -23.92 18.32 0.18
CA GLY A 207 -25.00 18.05 -0.74
C GLY A 207 -25.56 16.60 -0.71
N LEU A 208 -25.08 15.77 0.23
CA LEU A 208 -25.56 14.40 0.43
C LEU A 208 -26.66 14.36 1.50
N SER A 209 -27.85 14.88 1.17
CA SER A 209 -29.00 14.89 2.08
C SER A 209 -29.56 13.48 2.26
N ASP A 210 -30.02 13.18 3.49
CA ASP A 210 -30.63 11.91 3.87
C ASP A 210 -29.81 10.67 3.51
N TYR A 211 -28.46 10.81 3.54
CA TYR A 211 -27.56 9.75 3.14
C TYR A 211 -27.53 8.58 4.12
N ILE A 212 -27.70 8.86 5.43
CA ILE A 212 -27.79 7.84 6.48
C ILE A 212 -29.17 7.89 7.10
N THR A 213 -29.94 6.82 6.97
CA THR A 213 -31.30 6.70 7.52
C THR A 213 -31.29 5.96 8.86
N THR A 214 -32.13 6.41 9.81
CA THR A 214 -32.36 5.68 11.07
C THR A 214 -33.57 4.77 10.94
N LYS A 215 -33.41 3.48 11.22
CA LYS A 215 -34.52 2.54 11.44
C LYS A 215 -34.70 2.40 12.94
N LYS A 216 -35.79 3.03 13.45
CA LYS A 216 -36.07 3.15 14.89
C LYS A 216 -36.05 1.79 15.60
N GLY A 217 -35.27 1.67 16.64
CA GLY A 217 -35.09 0.43 17.42
C GLY A 217 -34.21 -0.65 16.77
N LEU A 218 -33.75 -0.46 15.51
CA LEU A 218 -32.94 -1.45 14.78
C LEU A 218 -31.52 -0.98 14.50
N GLY A 219 -31.33 0.28 14.11
CA GLY A 219 -30.01 0.79 13.76
C GLY A 219 -30.01 1.83 12.64
N TYR A 220 -29.00 1.77 11.78
CA TYR A 220 -28.78 2.73 10.69
C TYR A 220 -28.56 2.00 9.38
N LEU A 221 -28.88 2.67 8.26
CA LEU A 221 -28.59 2.16 6.93
C LEU A 221 -28.32 3.29 5.95
N ILE A 222 -27.72 2.92 4.81
CA ILE A 222 -27.60 3.71 3.59
C ILE A 222 -28.46 3.04 2.51
N GLU A 223 -29.46 3.77 1.97
CA GLU A 223 -30.39 3.30 0.92
C GLU A 223 -29.95 3.74 -0.46
#